data_11225b85820ddf69ba4c6b20ba5ccb42
#
_entry.id   11225b85820ddf69ba4c6b20ba5ccb42
#
_cell.length_a   1.000
_cell.length_b   1.000
_cell.length_c   1.000
_cell.angle_alpha   90.00
_cell.angle_beta   90.00
_cell.angle_gamma   90.00
#
_symmetry.space_group_name_H-M   'P 1'
#
loop_
_entity.id
_entity.type
_entity.pdbx_description
1 polymer ?
#
loop_
_entity_poly.entity_id
_entity_poly.type
_entity_poly.pdbx_seq_one_letter_code
_entity_poly.pdbx_strand_id
1 'polypeptide(L)'
;VTSSVFLRDVALRTLGLLFLLCSAAQAANYPLTVIDLAGRSVTLAHAPQRIVLQDSNTLLSLALLERENPLARVIAWDNNLASSDPGLWNVVSQRWPHAARIKYLDFPDTGQLDIESLLRTHPDLIIARLSGRAAIENTVLNSVLERLDIPLIYVDNELDPLVNVPRSLELLGRVLGEEDNAKAYLQVYRRQLAELREKTAGLPAPKVFVEARAGQAGSGGCCHTQARAGWGLLIEDIGAINLGSRYLRSESADVALETLILSKPDVYLMTGTQRLRNGVTAIPFGYGANTERINSEMQRLMSRPGFAATAKSPKSCVQGLNHQFYNSVFNIVGAQWLAKIFWPEQFADLDPDAEYRTLIREFTSLPDLPFLFHEQVCFGSL
;
A
#
# COMPACT_ATOMS: atom_id res chain seq x y z
N VAL A 1 -22.97 6.97 73.52
CA VAL A 1 -23.23 5.64 72.99
C VAL A 1 -24.28 5.76 71.88
N THR A 2 -23.89 6.15 70.64
CA THR A 2 -24.70 5.99 69.40
C THR A 2 -24.03 6.76 68.27
N SER A 3 -22.87 6.33 67.79
CA SER A 3 -22.29 6.95 66.55
C SER A 3 -21.32 6.00 65.79
N SER A 4 -21.38 4.70 65.98
CA SER A 4 -20.43 3.77 65.36
C SER A 4 -21.07 2.73 64.41
N VAL A 5 -22.35 2.81 64.13
CA VAL A 5 -23.05 1.82 63.27
C VAL A 5 -23.33 2.32 61.85
N PHE A 6 -23.35 3.65 61.65
CA PHE A 6 -23.72 4.23 60.33
C PHE A 6 -22.56 4.27 59.29
N LEU A 7 -21.31 4.03 59.70
CA LEU A 7 -20.14 4.11 58.80
C LEU A 7 -19.73 2.77 58.14
N ARG A 8 -20.35 1.64 58.56
CA ARG A 8 -20.00 0.32 57.99
C ARG A 8 -20.88 -0.11 56.82
N ASP A 9 -22.07 0.47 56.66
CA ASP A 9 -23.00 0.10 55.59
C ASP A 9 -22.83 0.91 54.30
N VAL A 10 -22.10 2.02 54.35
CA VAL A 10 -21.78 2.83 53.13
C VAL A 10 -20.54 2.28 52.41
N ALA A 11 -19.60 1.68 53.12
CA ALA A 11 -18.37 1.14 52.52
C ALA A 11 -18.58 -0.22 51.77
N LEU A 12 -19.65 -0.96 52.08
CA LEU A 12 -19.96 -2.23 51.41
C LEU A 12 -20.82 -2.10 50.13
N ARG A 13 -21.41 -0.93 49.89
CA ARG A 13 -22.26 -0.69 48.69
C ARG A 13 -21.49 -0.02 47.53
N THR A 14 -20.31 0.53 47.75
CA THR A 14 -19.47 1.10 46.71
C THR A 14 -18.45 0.11 46.08
N LEU A 15 -18.32 -1.11 46.64
CA LEU A 15 -17.41 -2.14 46.14
C LEU A 15 -18.07 -3.10 45.11
N GLY A 16 -19.35 -2.90 44.81
CA GLY A 16 -20.15 -3.79 43.97
C GLY A 16 -20.37 -3.33 42.52
N LEU A 17 -19.80 -2.18 42.08
CA LEU A 17 -20.08 -1.64 40.74
C LEU A 17 -18.84 -1.35 39.94
N LEU A 18 -17.69 -1.99 40.26
CA LEU A 18 -16.59 -2.13 39.33
C LEU A 18 -16.82 -3.41 38.48
N PHE A 19 -17.98 -3.53 37.90
CA PHE A 19 -18.25 -4.53 36.86
C PHE A 19 -17.54 -4.08 35.62
N LEU A 20 -16.39 -4.71 35.38
CA LEU A 20 -15.87 -5.20 34.09
C LEU A 20 -16.75 -4.75 32.91
N LEU A 21 -16.40 -3.61 32.32
CA LEU A 21 -16.50 -3.42 30.89
C LEU A 21 -15.38 -4.29 30.25
N CYS A 22 -15.47 -5.60 30.38
CA CYS A 22 -14.91 -6.50 29.41
C CYS A 22 -15.68 -6.18 28.11
N SER A 23 -15.10 -5.35 27.25
CA SER A 23 -15.44 -5.37 25.85
C SER A 23 -15.28 -6.81 25.42
N ALA A 24 -16.39 -7.53 25.26
CA ALA A 24 -16.39 -8.81 24.59
C ALA A 24 -15.91 -8.51 23.17
N ALA A 25 -14.62 -8.65 22.95
CA ALA A 25 -14.11 -8.85 21.61
C ALA A 25 -14.96 -9.98 21.05
N GLN A 26 -15.76 -9.68 20.04
CA GLN A 26 -16.66 -10.64 19.41
C GLN A 26 -15.72 -11.62 18.71
N ALA A 27 -15.37 -12.71 19.40
CA ALA A 27 -14.52 -13.75 18.86
C ALA A 27 -15.20 -14.24 17.58
N ALA A 28 -14.54 -14.09 16.44
CA ALA A 28 -15.03 -14.62 15.19
C ALA A 28 -15.38 -16.09 15.39
N ASN A 29 -16.60 -16.48 15.01
CA ASN A 29 -17.04 -17.87 15.14
C ASN A 29 -16.31 -18.72 14.10
N TYR A 30 -15.43 -19.61 14.54
CA TYR A 30 -14.79 -20.61 13.68
C TYR A 30 -15.61 -21.92 13.70
N PRO A 31 -15.67 -22.70 12.60
CA PRO A 31 -14.98 -22.42 11.32
C PRO A 31 -15.53 -21.18 10.61
N LEU A 32 -14.63 -20.34 10.07
CA LEU A 32 -14.96 -19.13 9.33
C LEU A 32 -14.78 -19.36 7.83
N THR A 33 -15.84 -19.14 7.04
CA THR A 33 -15.74 -19.16 5.58
C THR A 33 -15.75 -17.72 5.03
N VAL A 34 -14.78 -17.41 4.16
CA VAL A 34 -14.62 -16.11 3.50
C VAL A 34 -14.53 -16.29 1.99
N ILE A 35 -14.87 -15.23 1.25
CA ILE A 35 -14.55 -15.13 -0.18
C ILE A 35 -13.32 -14.24 -0.31
N ASP A 36 -12.26 -14.75 -0.92
CA ASP A 36 -11.02 -14.01 -1.14
C ASP A 36 -11.09 -13.11 -2.39
N LEU A 37 -10.04 -12.34 -2.66
CA LEU A 37 -10.00 -11.42 -3.81
C LEU A 37 -9.89 -12.15 -5.16
N ALA A 38 -9.55 -13.45 -5.15
CA ALA A 38 -9.63 -14.33 -6.33
C ALA A 38 -11.05 -14.91 -6.56
N GLY A 39 -12.02 -14.56 -5.69
CA GLY A 39 -13.40 -15.08 -5.76
C GLY A 39 -13.56 -16.51 -5.24
N ARG A 40 -12.55 -17.06 -4.53
CA ARG A 40 -12.59 -18.42 -4.00
C ARG A 40 -13.21 -18.43 -2.61
N SER A 41 -13.97 -19.48 -2.30
CA SER A 41 -14.45 -19.77 -0.95
C SER A 41 -13.34 -20.49 -0.17
N VAL A 42 -12.89 -19.89 0.92
CA VAL A 42 -11.82 -20.42 1.78
C VAL A 42 -12.34 -20.53 3.20
N THR A 43 -12.17 -21.71 3.81
CA THR A 43 -12.60 -21.98 5.19
C THR A 43 -11.40 -22.08 6.11
N LEU A 44 -11.42 -21.32 7.19
CA LEU A 44 -10.45 -21.37 8.28
C LEU A 44 -11.08 -22.16 9.44
N ALA A 45 -10.44 -23.23 9.87
CA ALA A 45 -10.93 -24.07 10.97
C ALA A 45 -10.85 -23.37 12.34
N HIS A 46 -9.90 -22.47 12.52
CA HIS A 46 -9.63 -21.72 13.75
C HIS A 46 -9.00 -20.35 13.42
N ALA A 47 -8.88 -19.50 14.43
CA ALA A 47 -8.17 -18.22 14.30
C ALA A 47 -6.70 -18.44 13.91
N PRO A 48 -6.21 -17.81 12.83
CA PRO A 48 -4.82 -17.99 12.39
C PRO A 48 -3.83 -17.49 13.46
N GLN A 49 -2.80 -18.30 13.73
CA GLN A 49 -1.74 -17.98 14.67
C GLN A 49 -0.33 -18.07 14.03
N ARG A 50 -0.24 -18.70 12.86
CA ARG A 50 1.02 -18.98 12.18
C ARG A 50 0.93 -18.60 10.70
N ILE A 51 1.02 -17.29 10.46
CA ILE A 51 0.76 -16.69 9.15
C ILE A 51 2.05 -16.60 8.34
N VAL A 52 1.98 -17.00 7.08
CA VAL A 52 3.02 -16.74 6.08
C VAL A 52 2.53 -15.65 5.12
N LEU A 53 3.34 -14.60 4.93
CA LEU A 53 3.05 -13.53 3.97
C LEU A 53 3.88 -13.74 2.70
N GLN A 54 3.22 -13.95 1.57
CA GLN A 54 3.89 -13.98 0.27
C GLN A 54 4.37 -12.57 -0.15
N ASP A 55 3.74 -11.51 0.36
CA ASP A 55 4.16 -10.12 0.12
C ASP A 55 4.22 -9.33 1.43
N SER A 56 5.41 -8.87 1.78
CA SER A 56 5.64 -8.06 3.00
C SER A 56 4.97 -6.69 2.97
N ASN A 57 4.53 -6.18 1.82
CA ASN A 57 3.73 -4.93 1.76
C ASN A 57 2.38 -5.06 2.48
N THR A 58 1.87 -6.28 2.67
CA THR A 58 0.70 -6.56 3.51
C THR A 58 0.88 -6.11 4.96
N LEU A 59 2.12 -5.92 5.43
CA LEU A 59 2.45 -5.42 6.77
C LEU A 59 1.70 -4.13 7.12
N LEU A 60 1.55 -3.18 6.19
CA LEU A 60 0.85 -1.92 6.47
C LEU A 60 -0.64 -2.15 6.78
N SER A 61 -1.28 -3.12 6.12
CA SER A 61 -2.64 -3.54 6.47
C SER A 61 -2.69 -4.20 7.84
N LEU A 62 -1.71 -5.06 8.17
CA LEU A 62 -1.60 -5.65 9.51
C LEU A 62 -1.34 -4.59 10.58
N ALA A 63 -0.47 -3.60 10.31
CA ALA A 63 -0.17 -2.50 11.23
C ALA A 63 -1.40 -1.64 11.55
N LEU A 64 -2.35 -1.55 10.62
CA LEU A 64 -3.63 -0.89 10.82
C LEU A 64 -4.60 -1.76 11.65
N LEU A 65 -4.63 -3.06 11.40
CA LEU A 65 -5.54 -4.00 12.06
C LEU A 65 -5.07 -4.34 13.48
N GLU A 66 -3.80 -4.70 13.67
CA GLU A 66 -3.23 -5.21 14.91
C GLU A 66 -2.33 -4.20 15.64
N ARG A 67 -2.28 -2.99 15.18
CA ARG A 67 -1.58 -1.80 15.72
C ARG A 67 -0.27 -2.06 16.46
N GLU A 68 -0.33 -2.59 17.69
CA GLU A 68 0.84 -2.70 18.57
C GLU A 68 1.83 -3.78 18.15
N ASN A 69 1.35 -4.89 17.61
CA ASN A 69 2.20 -6.00 17.22
C ASN A 69 1.72 -6.72 15.94
N PRO A 70 1.74 -6.04 14.79
CA PRO A 70 1.20 -6.55 13.52
C PRO A 70 1.91 -7.79 12.99
N LEU A 71 3.09 -8.10 13.54
CA LEU A 71 3.89 -9.24 13.12
C LEU A 71 3.88 -10.39 14.13
N ALA A 72 3.07 -10.32 15.20
CA ALA A 72 3.03 -11.34 16.24
C ALA A 72 2.76 -12.75 15.70
N ARG A 73 1.88 -12.84 14.70
CA ARG A 73 1.45 -14.09 14.07
C ARG A 73 2.25 -14.42 12.80
N VAL A 74 3.11 -13.53 12.32
CA VAL A 74 3.89 -13.74 11.10
C VAL A 74 5.14 -14.55 11.39
N ILE A 75 5.19 -15.76 10.84
CA ILE A 75 6.29 -16.71 11.08
C ILE A 75 7.30 -16.80 9.94
N ALA A 76 6.86 -16.43 8.72
CA ALA A 76 7.72 -16.33 7.56
C ALA A 76 7.11 -15.35 6.52
N TRP A 77 7.96 -14.79 5.70
CA TRP A 77 7.54 -13.87 4.65
C TRP A 77 8.56 -13.74 3.51
N ASP A 78 8.09 -13.25 2.35
CA ASP A 78 8.97 -12.62 1.38
C ASP A 78 9.24 -11.18 1.87
N ASN A 79 10.41 -10.93 2.43
CA ASN A 79 10.77 -9.61 2.92
C ASN A 79 11.19 -8.67 1.77
N ASN A 80 10.30 -8.51 0.79
CA ASN A 80 10.52 -7.62 -0.34
C ASN A 80 10.58 -6.14 0.11
N LEU A 81 9.94 -5.79 1.23
CA LEU A 81 9.96 -4.45 1.81
C LEU A 81 11.39 -3.95 2.07
N ALA A 82 12.27 -4.80 2.61
CA ALA A 82 13.65 -4.42 2.90
C ALA A 82 14.43 -3.96 1.66
N SER A 83 14.08 -4.48 0.48
CA SER A 83 14.72 -4.11 -0.79
C SER A 83 13.94 -3.08 -1.60
N SER A 84 12.60 -3.06 -1.50
CA SER A 84 11.74 -2.18 -2.28
C SER A 84 11.52 -0.82 -1.64
N ASP A 85 11.56 -0.74 -0.32
CA ASP A 85 11.45 0.51 0.45
C ASP A 85 12.32 0.44 1.73
N PRO A 86 13.66 0.58 1.61
CA PRO A 86 14.58 0.56 2.76
C PRO A 86 14.25 1.60 3.82
N GLY A 87 13.66 2.75 3.43
CA GLY A 87 13.24 3.79 4.36
C GLY A 87 12.13 3.29 5.29
N LEU A 88 11.07 2.73 4.74
CA LEU A 88 9.99 2.13 5.52
C LEU A 88 10.48 0.92 6.31
N TRP A 89 11.35 0.07 5.72
CA TRP A 89 11.94 -1.05 6.44
C TRP A 89 12.70 -0.63 7.69
N ASN A 90 13.46 0.46 7.61
CA ASN A 90 14.18 1.00 8.77
C ASN A 90 13.20 1.41 9.89
N VAL A 91 12.10 2.08 9.56
CA VAL A 91 11.05 2.46 10.52
C VAL A 91 10.41 1.22 11.15
N VAL A 92 10.04 0.23 10.34
CA VAL A 92 9.42 -1.03 10.77
C VAL A 92 10.35 -1.83 11.68
N SER A 93 11.62 -2.00 11.29
CA SER A 93 12.59 -2.80 12.06
C SER A 93 12.99 -2.14 13.37
N GLN A 94 12.93 -0.82 13.47
CA GLN A 94 13.11 -0.09 14.73
C GLN A 94 11.88 -0.20 15.65
N ARG A 95 10.67 -0.08 15.07
CA ARG A 95 9.43 -0.17 15.87
C ARG A 95 9.14 -1.58 16.33
N TRP A 96 9.40 -2.58 15.47
CA TRP A 96 9.21 -4.02 15.77
C TRP A 96 10.47 -4.81 15.45
N PRO A 97 11.47 -4.85 16.38
CA PRO A 97 12.79 -5.45 16.11
C PRO A 97 12.77 -6.94 15.75
N HIS A 98 11.69 -7.65 16.09
CA HIS A 98 11.52 -9.05 15.71
C HIS A 98 11.27 -9.23 14.19
N ALA A 99 10.85 -8.20 13.48
CA ALA A 99 10.68 -8.21 12.02
C ALA A 99 11.92 -8.73 11.28
N ALA A 100 13.11 -8.30 11.72
CA ALA A 100 14.38 -8.74 11.14
C ALA A 100 14.72 -10.23 11.40
N ARG A 101 13.98 -10.91 12.29
CA ARG A 101 14.19 -12.32 12.64
C ARG A 101 13.14 -13.26 12.04
N ILE A 102 12.09 -12.70 11.41
CA ILE A 102 11.08 -13.49 10.69
C ILE A 102 11.77 -14.21 9.54
N LYS A 103 11.47 -15.49 9.37
CA LYS A 103 12.09 -16.31 8.34
C LYS A 103 11.79 -15.78 6.95
N TYR A 104 12.84 -15.56 6.15
CA TYR A 104 12.70 -15.22 4.73
C TYR A 104 12.34 -16.47 3.92
N LEU A 105 11.40 -16.33 2.96
CA LEU A 105 11.03 -17.33 1.98
C LEU A 105 10.84 -16.64 0.61
N ASP A 106 11.42 -17.23 -0.44
CA ASP A 106 11.05 -16.88 -1.81
C ASP A 106 9.70 -17.49 -2.19
N PHE A 107 9.02 -16.85 -3.12
CA PHE A 107 7.79 -17.35 -3.72
C PHE A 107 7.91 -17.45 -5.24
N PRO A 108 7.03 -18.21 -5.96
CA PRO A 108 7.20 -18.48 -7.40
C PRO A 108 7.22 -17.24 -8.30
N ASP A 109 6.68 -16.13 -7.87
CA ASP A 109 6.67 -14.86 -8.59
C ASP A 109 7.89 -13.96 -8.27
N THR A 110 8.65 -14.26 -7.21
CA THR A 110 9.83 -13.52 -6.77
C THR A 110 11.11 -14.35 -6.84
N GLY A 111 10.99 -15.68 -6.83
CA GLY A 111 12.12 -16.59 -6.81
C GLY A 111 11.68 -18.06 -6.89
N GLN A 112 12.48 -18.95 -6.37
CA GLN A 112 12.18 -20.38 -6.31
C GLN A 112 11.72 -20.77 -4.90
N LEU A 113 10.43 -21.05 -4.73
CA LEU A 113 9.88 -21.48 -3.44
C LEU A 113 10.42 -22.87 -3.05
N ASP A 114 11.05 -22.95 -1.89
CA ASP A 114 11.33 -24.19 -1.18
C ASP A 114 10.09 -24.58 -0.34
N ILE A 115 9.26 -25.47 -0.91
CA ILE A 115 8.02 -25.95 -0.27
C ILE A 115 8.33 -26.66 1.07
N GLU A 116 9.42 -27.40 1.17
CA GLU A 116 9.81 -28.06 2.43
C GLU A 116 10.15 -27.02 3.51
N SER A 117 10.89 -25.99 3.16
CA SER A 117 11.15 -24.86 4.06
C SER A 117 9.90 -24.12 4.49
N LEU A 118 8.91 -23.97 3.61
CA LEU A 118 7.61 -23.42 3.96
C LEU A 118 6.88 -24.32 4.96
N LEU A 119 6.75 -25.60 4.67
CA LEU A 119 6.02 -26.55 5.53
C LEU A 119 6.67 -26.74 6.89
N ARG A 120 7.99 -26.69 6.99
CA ARG A 120 8.70 -26.70 8.29
C ARG A 120 8.35 -25.52 9.20
N THR A 121 7.77 -24.45 8.66
CA THR A 121 7.26 -23.35 9.50
C THR A 121 5.91 -23.67 10.15
N HIS A 122 5.24 -24.76 9.75
CA HIS A 122 3.91 -25.18 10.21
C HIS A 122 2.89 -24.02 10.12
N PRO A 123 2.65 -23.45 8.92
CA PRO A 123 1.69 -22.38 8.77
C PRO A 123 0.25 -22.88 8.92
N ASP A 124 -0.62 -22.05 9.48
CA ASP A 124 -2.07 -22.27 9.52
C ASP A 124 -2.84 -21.31 8.61
N LEU A 125 -2.14 -20.37 7.97
CA LEU A 125 -2.65 -19.48 6.92
C LEU A 125 -1.51 -18.97 6.05
N ILE A 126 -1.75 -18.93 4.73
CA ILE A 126 -0.91 -18.18 3.79
C ILE A 126 -1.72 -17.02 3.23
N ILE A 127 -1.16 -15.81 3.27
CA ILE A 127 -1.72 -14.62 2.64
C ILE A 127 -0.85 -14.27 1.43
N ALA A 128 -1.43 -14.29 0.24
CA ALA A 128 -0.74 -14.00 -1.00
C ALA A 128 -1.41 -12.87 -1.78
N ARG A 129 -0.64 -12.17 -2.61
CA ARG A 129 -1.17 -11.14 -3.49
C ARG A 129 -1.83 -11.76 -4.74
N LEU A 130 -2.92 -11.15 -5.18
CA LEU A 130 -3.69 -11.62 -6.34
C LEU A 130 -2.85 -11.58 -7.64
N SER A 131 -1.97 -10.59 -7.79
CA SER A 131 -1.07 -10.49 -8.95
C SER A 131 -0.08 -11.67 -9.06
N GLY A 132 0.27 -12.32 -7.94
CA GLY A 132 1.11 -13.52 -7.90
C GLY A 132 0.36 -14.85 -8.11
N ARG A 133 -0.98 -14.81 -8.20
CA ARG A 133 -1.84 -16.00 -8.25
C ARG A 133 -1.43 -17.01 -9.33
N ALA A 134 -1.25 -16.53 -10.56
CA ALA A 134 -0.91 -17.43 -11.67
C ALA A 134 0.43 -18.14 -11.46
N ALA A 135 1.42 -17.46 -10.89
CA ALA A 135 2.70 -18.07 -10.58
C ALA A 135 2.58 -19.14 -9.49
N ILE A 136 1.76 -18.91 -8.46
CA ILE A 136 1.50 -19.87 -7.37
C ILE A 136 0.70 -21.09 -7.89
N GLU A 137 -0.40 -20.86 -8.61
CA GLU A 137 -1.30 -21.92 -9.09
C GLU A 137 -0.68 -22.79 -10.18
N ASN A 138 0.32 -22.30 -10.92
CA ASN A 138 1.08 -23.10 -11.89
C ASN A 138 2.13 -24.01 -11.23
N THR A 139 2.24 -24.04 -9.90
CA THR A 139 3.13 -24.93 -9.16
C THR A 139 2.35 -26.01 -8.42
N VAL A 140 3.08 -26.99 -7.86
CA VAL A 140 2.49 -28.01 -6.97
C VAL A 140 2.06 -27.47 -5.60
N LEU A 141 2.37 -26.20 -5.28
CA LEU A 141 2.10 -25.61 -3.97
C LEU A 141 0.61 -25.72 -3.62
N ASN A 142 -0.28 -25.31 -4.53
CA ASN A 142 -1.73 -25.29 -4.26
C ASN A 142 -2.23 -26.69 -3.87
N SER A 143 -1.84 -27.73 -4.63
CA SER A 143 -2.23 -29.12 -4.33
C SER A 143 -1.61 -29.68 -3.04
N VAL A 144 -0.44 -29.17 -2.64
CA VAL A 144 0.18 -29.54 -1.36
C VAL A 144 -0.59 -28.90 -0.20
N LEU A 145 -0.93 -27.63 -0.31
CA LEU A 145 -1.67 -26.90 0.72
C LEU A 145 -3.08 -27.50 0.93
N GLU A 146 -3.78 -27.82 -0.15
CA GLU A 146 -5.09 -28.49 -0.10
C GLU A 146 -5.05 -29.84 0.64
N ARG A 147 -4.02 -30.65 0.38
CA ARG A 147 -3.86 -31.96 1.04
C ARG A 147 -3.52 -31.84 2.54
N LEU A 148 -2.96 -30.73 2.96
CA LEU A 148 -2.56 -30.48 4.34
C LEU A 148 -3.56 -29.58 5.08
N ASP A 149 -4.69 -29.26 4.45
CA ASP A 149 -5.72 -28.36 4.99
C ASP A 149 -5.14 -27.00 5.44
N ILE A 150 -4.12 -26.48 4.70
CA ILE A 150 -3.54 -25.17 4.95
C ILE A 150 -4.24 -24.13 4.06
N PRO A 151 -5.05 -23.24 4.62
CA PRO A 151 -5.75 -22.23 3.84
C PRO A 151 -4.78 -21.21 3.22
N LEU A 152 -5.05 -20.87 1.95
CA LEU A 152 -4.41 -19.80 1.19
C LEU A 152 -5.48 -18.80 0.79
N ILE A 153 -5.33 -17.53 1.15
CA ILE A 153 -6.18 -16.42 0.71
C ILE A 153 -5.41 -15.44 -0.17
N TYR A 154 -6.10 -14.88 -1.17
CA TYR A 154 -5.55 -13.81 -1.98
C TYR A 154 -6.11 -12.46 -1.55
N VAL A 155 -5.21 -11.48 -1.40
CA VAL A 155 -5.51 -10.05 -1.23
C VAL A 155 -5.00 -9.29 -2.45
N ASP A 156 -5.52 -8.09 -2.69
CA ASP A 156 -5.04 -7.24 -3.79
C ASP A 156 -4.91 -5.79 -3.35
N ASN A 157 -3.69 -5.28 -3.47
CA ASN A 157 -3.38 -3.88 -3.27
C ASN A 157 -2.83 -3.23 -4.56
N GLU A 158 -2.66 -3.99 -5.65
CA GLU A 158 -1.89 -3.59 -6.81
C GLU A 158 -2.72 -3.43 -8.09
N LEU A 159 -3.65 -4.37 -8.37
CA LEU A 159 -4.32 -4.44 -9.66
C LEU A 159 -5.38 -3.34 -9.79
N ASP A 160 -6.28 -3.24 -8.82
CA ASP A 160 -7.32 -2.21 -8.78
C ASP A 160 -7.32 -1.53 -7.39
N PRO A 161 -6.44 -0.53 -7.19
CA PRO A 161 -6.13 -0.04 -5.86
C PRO A 161 -7.32 0.53 -5.09
N LEU A 162 -8.14 1.41 -5.71
CA LEU A 162 -9.26 2.06 -5.00
C LEU A 162 -10.45 1.13 -4.74
N VAL A 163 -10.55 0.02 -5.46
CA VAL A 163 -11.60 -0.99 -5.29
C VAL A 163 -11.14 -2.12 -4.37
N ASN A 164 -9.95 -2.67 -4.61
CA ASN A 164 -9.54 -3.90 -3.97
C ASN A 164 -8.79 -3.71 -2.65
N VAL A 165 -8.12 -2.57 -2.42
CA VAL A 165 -7.49 -2.28 -1.11
C VAL A 165 -8.52 -2.28 0.04
N PRO A 166 -9.67 -1.57 -0.08
CA PRO A 166 -10.72 -1.65 0.95
C PRO A 166 -11.26 -3.07 1.16
N ARG A 167 -11.47 -3.82 0.09
CA ARG A 167 -11.97 -5.22 0.15
C ARG A 167 -10.95 -6.16 0.79
N SER A 168 -9.66 -5.97 0.49
CA SER A 168 -8.56 -6.72 1.11
C SER A 168 -8.49 -6.46 2.61
N LEU A 169 -8.64 -5.19 3.02
CA LEU A 169 -8.64 -4.84 4.44
C LEU A 169 -9.87 -5.41 5.18
N GLU A 170 -11.06 -5.40 4.56
CA GLU A 170 -12.25 -6.06 5.12
C GLU A 170 -12.06 -7.57 5.28
N LEU A 171 -11.49 -8.23 4.26
CA LEU A 171 -11.18 -9.65 4.30
C LEU A 171 -10.18 -9.96 5.43
N LEU A 172 -9.09 -9.21 5.51
CA LEU A 172 -8.07 -9.38 6.57
C LEU A 172 -8.66 -9.12 7.96
N GLY A 173 -9.48 -8.06 8.11
CA GLY A 173 -10.19 -7.77 9.38
C GLY A 173 -11.00 -8.97 9.86
N ARG A 174 -11.80 -9.59 8.97
CA ARG A 174 -12.59 -10.79 9.28
C ARG A 174 -11.71 -12.00 9.62
N VAL A 175 -10.66 -12.25 8.82
CA VAL A 175 -9.76 -13.38 8.99
C VAL A 175 -8.95 -13.30 10.27
N LEU A 176 -8.63 -12.10 10.72
CA LEU A 176 -7.82 -11.84 11.92
C LEU A 176 -8.65 -11.56 13.18
N GLY A 177 -9.99 -11.37 13.04
CA GLY A 177 -10.87 -10.97 14.13
C GLY A 177 -10.74 -9.49 14.50
N GLU A 178 -10.37 -8.64 13.53
CA GLU A 178 -10.10 -7.21 13.67
C GLU A 178 -11.08 -6.36 12.84
N GLU A 179 -12.34 -6.81 12.72
CA GLU A 179 -13.36 -6.16 11.90
C GLU A 179 -13.63 -4.72 12.33
N ASP A 180 -13.59 -4.42 13.63
CA ASP A 180 -13.84 -3.08 14.15
C ASP A 180 -12.73 -2.11 13.75
N ASN A 181 -11.47 -2.52 13.80
CA ASN A 181 -10.34 -1.71 13.35
C ASN A 181 -10.40 -1.47 11.82
N ALA A 182 -10.70 -2.52 11.05
CA ALA A 182 -10.93 -2.39 9.60
C ALA A 182 -12.06 -1.40 9.30
N LYS A 183 -13.21 -1.54 9.96
CA LYS A 183 -14.39 -0.70 9.78
C LYS A 183 -14.12 0.77 10.12
N ALA A 184 -13.44 1.03 11.24
CA ALA A 184 -13.10 2.38 11.66
C ALA A 184 -12.27 3.13 10.61
N TYR A 185 -11.21 2.49 10.10
CA TYR A 185 -10.40 3.06 9.03
C TYR A 185 -11.19 3.22 7.72
N LEU A 186 -11.92 2.19 7.31
CA LEU A 186 -12.65 2.20 6.04
C LEU A 186 -13.78 3.24 6.00
N GLN A 187 -14.34 3.65 7.14
CA GLN A 187 -15.27 4.77 7.19
C GLN A 187 -14.59 6.08 6.78
N VAL A 188 -13.39 6.34 7.29
CA VAL A 188 -12.59 7.53 6.90
C VAL A 188 -12.21 7.45 5.42
N TYR A 189 -11.65 6.34 5.01
CA TYR A 189 -11.24 6.08 3.63
C TYR A 189 -12.38 6.33 2.61
N ARG A 190 -13.54 5.71 2.83
CA ARG A 190 -14.70 5.84 1.93
C ARG A 190 -15.26 7.25 1.87
N ARG A 191 -15.29 7.95 3.01
CA ARG A 191 -15.69 9.35 3.04
C ARG A 191 -14.75 10.20 2.19
N GLN A 192 -13.46 10.09 2.39
CA GLN A 192 -12.45 10.86 1.64
C GLN A 192 -12.49 10.56 0.15
N LEU A 193 -12.65 9.28 -0.23
CA LEU A 193 -12.78 8.89 -1.64
C LEU A 193 -14.06 9.45 -2.26
N ALA A 194 -15.18 9.47 -1.55
CA ALA A 194 -16.43 10.05 -2.02
C ALA A 194 -16.30 11.56 -2.23
N GLU A 195 -15.73 12.28 -1.26
CA GLU A 195 -15.46 13.73 -1.35
C GLU A 195 -14.53 14.06 -2.53
N LEU A 196 -13.49 13.22 -2.74
CA LEU A 196 -12.57 13.38 -3.86
C LEU A 196 -13.31 13.25 -5.20
N ARG A 197 -14.10 12.19 -5.36
CA ARG A 197 -14.87 11.90 -6.58
C ARG A 197 -15.94 12.97 -6.86
N GLU A 198 -16.60 13.47 -5.83
CA GLU A 198 -17.57 14.55 -5.94
C GLU A 198 -16.90 15.83 -6.46
N LYS A 199 -15.75 16.21 -5.89
CA LYS A 199 -15.00 17.41 -6.28
C LYS A 199 -14.39 17.32 -7.68
N THR A 200 -14.02 16.11 -8.14
CA THR A 200 -13.45 15.92 -9.50
C THR A 200 -14.51 15.73 -10.57
N ALA A 201 -15.76 15.46 -10.20
CA ALA A 201 -16.85 15.22 -11.13
C ALA A 201 -17.09 16.44 -12.05
N GLY A 202 -17.03 16.21 -13.37
CA GLY A 202 -17.25 17.26 -14.39
C GLY A 202 -16.05 18.20 -14.61
N LEU A 203 -14.94 18.04 -13.91
CA LEU A 203 -13.73 18.80 -14.22
C LEU A 203 -13.09 18.33 -15.54
N PRO A 204 -12.38 19.22 -16.27
CA PRO A 204 -11.63 18.81 -17.45
C PRO A 204 -10.62 17.70 -17.12
N ALA A 205 -10.67 16.58 -17.84
CA ALA A 205 -9.80 15.44 -17.62
C ALA A 205 -8.41 15.67 -18.24
N PRO A 206 -7.34 15.86 -17.46
CA PRO A 206 -6.00 16.01 -18.00
C PRO A 206 -5.48 14.70 -18.57
N LYS A 207 -4.64 14.78 -19.64
CA LYS A 207 -3.89 13.65 -20.17
C LYS A 207 -2.63 13.45 -19.32
N VAL A 208 -2.54 12.32 -18.67
CA VAL A 208 -1.46 11.99 -17.75
C VAL A 208 -0.61 10.84 -18.30
N PHE A 209 0.69 10.99 -18.25
CA PHE A 209 1.61 9.88 -18.42
C PHE A 209 2.34 9.61 -17.11
N VAL A 210 2.28 8.39 -16.62
CA VAL A 210 3.04 7.95 -15.44
C VAL A 210 4.23 7.10 -15.88
N GLU A 211 5.44 7.57 -15.59
CA GLU A 211 6.67 6.76 -15.67
C GLU A 211 6.87 6.07 -14.33
N ALA A 212 6.49 4.80 -14.28
CA ALA A 212 6.55 4.00 -13.06
C ALA A 212 8.00 3.61 -12.74
N ARG A 213 8.46 3.88 -11.50
CA ARG A 213 9.84 3.66 -11.04
C ARG A 213 10.86 4.29 -12.00
N ALA A 214 10.65 5.57 -12.29
CA ALA A 214 11.46 6.32 -13.24
C ALA A 214 12.96 6.19 -12.93
N GLY A 215 13.77 5.95 -13.97
CA GLY A 215 15.20 5.77 -13.89
C GLY A 215 15.69 4.36 -13.51
N GLN A 216 14.81 3.45 -13.09
CA GLN A 216 15.20 2.10 -12.64
C GLN A 216 15.68 1.19 -13.80
N ALA A 217 15.30 1.48 -15.03
CA ALA A 217 15.81 0.81 -16.24
C ALA A 217 17.16 1.35 -16.72
N GLY A 218 17.77 2.27 -15.98
CA GLY A 218 18.99 2.99 -16.35
C GLY A 218 18.69 4.26 -17.15
N SER A 219 19.75 5.02 -17.49
CA SER A 219 19.62 6.32 -18.18
C SER A 219 19.13 6.22 -19.62
N GLY A 220 19.27 5.07 -20.27
CA GLY A 220 18.83 4.83 -21.65
C GLY A 220 17.45 4.19 -21.78
N GLY A 221 16.89 3.67 -20.68
CA GLY A 221 15.55 3.06 -20.66
C GLY A 221 14.49 4.10 -20.33
N CYS A 222 13.56 4.31 -21.22
CA CYS A 222 12.34 5.08 -21.07
C CYS A 222 11.22 4.33 -21.78
N CYS A 223 9.98 4.35 -21.41
CA CYS A 223 9.40 4.90 -20.21
C CYS A 223 8.42 3.82 -19.73
N HIS A 224 8.75 3.13 -18.65
CA HIS A 224 7.87 2.09 -18.13
C HIS A 224 6.61 2.71 -17.57
N THR A 225 5.44 2.18 -17.95
CA THR A 225 4.16 2.72 -17.49
C THR A 225 3.19 1.60 -17.10
N GLN A 226 2.24 1.94 -16.25
CA GLN A 226 1.10 1.10 -15.89
C GLN A 226 -0.13 1.60 -16.63
N ALA A 227 -0.85 0.67 -17.27
CA ALA A 227 -2.03 0.94 -18.06
C ALA A 227 -3.30 0.63 -17.27
N ARG A 228 -3.74 -0.63 -17.31
CA ARG A 228 -5.00 -1.08 -16.71
C ARG A 228 -4.80 -1.77 -15.36
N ALA A 229 -3.84 -1.29 -14.61
CA ALA A 229 -3.55 -1.73 -13.25
C ALA A 229 -2.79 -0.61 -12.52
N GLY A 230 -2.77 -0.66 -11.19
CA GLY A 230 -1.96 0.19 -10.34
C GLY A 230 -2.18 1.68 -10.56
N TRP A 231 -1.11 2.42 -10.81
CA TRP A 231 -1.17 3.87 -11.07
C TRP A 231 -2.08 4.22 -12.23
N GLY A 232 -2.16 3.36 -13.27
CA GLY A 232 -3.01 3.61 -14.42
C GLY A 232 -4.47 3.68 -14.06
N LEU A 233 -4.99 2.70 -13.31
CA LEU A 233 -6.37 2.70 -12.83
C LEU A 233 -6.60 3.81 -11.79
N LEU A 234 -5.64 4.02 -10.88
CA LEU A 234 -5.76 5.10 -9.90
C LEU A 234 -5.95 6.48 -10.56
N ILE A 235 -5.22 6.76 -11.65
CA ILE A 235 -5.37 7.98 -12.44
C ILE A 235 -6.77 8.07 -13.08
N GLU A 236 -7.26 6.98 -13.66
CA GLU A 236 -8.57 6.93 -14.32
C GLU A 236 -9.74 7.03 -13.33
N ASP A 237 -9.62 6.38 -12.19
CA ASP A 237 -10.65 6.35 -11.14
C ASP A 237 -10.93 7.71 -10.50
N ILE A 238 -9.95 8.61 -10.50
CA ILE A 238 -10.13 9.99 -10.04
C ILE A 238 -10.51 10.96 -11.16
N GLY A 239 -10.72 10.49 -12.40
CA GLY A 239 -11.28 11.27 -13.50
C GLY A 239 -10.28 11.83 -14.50
N ALA A 240 -9.01 11.43 -14.48
CA ALA A 240 -8.02 11.82 -15.50
C ALA A 240 -7.89 10.76 -16.62
N ILE A 241 -7.16 11.08 -17.67
CA ILE A 241 -6.93 10.21 -18.83
C ILE A 241 -5.52 9.63 -18.71
N ASN A 242 -5.41 8.33 -18.42
CA ASN A 242 -4.12 7.63 -18.45
C ASN A 242 -3.68 7.38 -19.90
N LEU A 243 -2.54 7.93 -20.31
CA LEU A 243 -1.99 7.68 -21.65
C LEU A 243 -1.45 6.25 -21.79
N GLY A 244 -1.02 5.62 -20.70
CA GLY A 244 -0.61 4.20 -20.70
C GLY A 244 -1.73 3.30 -21.24
N SER A 245 -2.96 3.47 -20.80
CA SER A 245 -4.13 2.70 -21.25
C SER A 245 -4.47 2.89 -22.74
N ARG A 246 -4.02 4.00 -23.34
CA ARG A 246 -4.21 4.25 -24.76
C ARG A 246 -3.22 3.50 -25.63
N TYR A 247 -2.01 3.26 -25.13
CA TYR A 247 -0.92 2.66 -25.91
C TYR A 247 -0.73 1.18 -25.66
N LEU A 248 -1.08 0.72 -24.45
CA LEU A 248 -0.83 -0.66 -24.02
C LEU A 248 -2.13 -1.45 -23.94
N ARG A 249 -2.05 -2.73 -24.32
CA ARG A 249 -3.11 -3.72 -24.08
C ARG A 249 -2.85 -4.55 -22.80
N SER A 250 -1.59 -4.61 -22.37
CA SER A 250 -1.16 -5.25 -21.12
C SER A 250 -1.38 -4.33 -19.92
N GLU A 251 -1.22 -4.87 -18.72
CA GLU A 251 -1.29 -4.10 -17.47
C GLU A 251 -0.16 -3.08 -17.36
N SER A 252 1.04 -3.43 -17.82
CA SER A 252 2.19 -2.55 -17.85
C SER A 252 3.18 -2.94 -18.96
N ALA A 253 3.89 -1.97 -19.51
CA ALA A 253 5.00 -2.17 -20.44
C ALA A 253 5.76 -0.84 -20.66
N ASP A 254 6.79 -0.88 -21.49
CA ASP A 254 7.53 0.30 -21.91
C ASP A 254 6.83 0.98 -23.09
N VAL A 255 6.79 2.31 -23.06
CA VAL A 255 6.32 3.17 -24.15
C VAL A 255 7.52 3.99 -24.66
N ALA A 256 7.71 4.04 -25.98
CA ALA A 256 8.78 4.81 -26.58
C ALA A 256 8.63 6.32 -26.31
N LEU A 257 9.74 7.01 -26.09
CA LEU A 257 9.76 8.46 -25.83
C LEU A 257 9.13 9.28 -26.96
N GLU A 258 9.33 8.86 -28.20
CA GLU A 258 8.75 9.47 -29.40
C GLU A 258 7.22 9.52 -29.35
N THR A 259 6.60 8.46 -28.83
CA THR A 259 5.14 8.40 -28.62
C THR A 259 4.68 9.49 -27.63
N LEU A 260 5.48 9.72 -26.58
CA LEU A 260 5.16 10.75 -25.57
C LEU A 260 5.39 12.17 -26.12
N ILE A 261 6.43 12.35 -26.94
CA ILE A 261 6.67 13.63 -27.65
C ILE A 261 5.46 14.01 -28.54
N LEU A 262 4.88 13.03 -29.22
CA LEU A 262 3.69 13.25 -30.07
C LEU A 262 2.42 13.48 -29.21
N SER A 263 2.31 12.81 -28.09
CA SER A 263 1.11 12.86 -27.23
C SER A 263 1.00 14.12 -26.42
N LYS A 264 2.14 14.69 -26.05
CA LYS A 264 2.26 15.87 -25.18
C LYS A 264 1.32 15.79 -23.97
N PRO A 265 1.64 15.01 -22.93
CA PRO A 265 0.81 14.91 -21.74
C PRO A 265 0.59 16.29 -21.09
N ASP A 266 -0.57 16.48 -20.46
CA ASP A 266 -0.83 17.65 -19.62
C ASP A 266 0.01 17.56 -18.34
N VAL A 267 0.14 16.34 -17.82
CA VAL A 267 0.94 16.01 -16.64
C VAL A 267 1.89 14.85 -16.96
N TYR A 268 3.17 15.04 -16.75
CA TYR A 268 4.17 13.98 -16.72
C TYR A 268 4.48 13.65 -15.26
N LEU A 269 4.18 12.43 -14.84
CA LEU A 269 4.37 11.95 -13.50
C LEU A 269 5.51 10.91 -13.48
N MET A 270 6.56 11.14 -12.70
CA MET A 270 7.62 10.19 -12.40
C MET A 270 7.37 9.59 -11.02
N THR A 271 7.34 8.28 -10.88
CA THR A 271 7.25 7.66 -9.56
C THR A 271 8.55 6.97 -9.18
N GLY A 272 8.86 6.94 -7.88
CA GLY A 272 10.09 6.33 -7.40
C GLY A 272 10.04 5.92 -5.94
N THR A 273 11.00 5.08 -5.55
CA THR A 273 11.27 4.66 -4.18
C THR A 273 12.77 4.57 -3.98
N GLN A 274 13.20 4.35 -2.74
CA GLN A 274 14.61 4.11 -2.41
C GLN A 274 15.13 2.73 -2.89
N ARG A 275 14.33 1.99 -3.67
CA ARG A 275 14.70 0.66 -4.18
C ARG A 275 15.97 0.72 -4.99
N LEU A 276 16.93 -0.12 -4.62
CA LEU A 276 18.14 -0.37 -5.40
C LEU A 276 17.93 -1.63 -6.26
N ARG A 277 18.06 -1.49 -7.58
CA ARG A 277 18.04 -2.62 -8.52
C ARG A 277 19.23 -2.52 -9.47
N ASN A 278 20.09 -3.55 -9.51
CA ASN A 278 21.30 -3.58 -10.35
C ASN A 278 22.21 -2.34 -10.18
N GLY A 279 22.34 -1.84 -8.94
CA GLY A 279 23.14 -0.64 -8.66
C GLY A 279 22.48 0.70 -9.04
N VAL A 280 21.23 0.68 -9.53
CA VAL A 280 20.48 1.88 -9.94
C VAL A 280 19.31 2.08 -8.98
N THR A 281 19.21 3.28 -8.42
CA THR A 281 18.03 3.72 -7.65
C THR A 281 17.05 4.43 -8.57
N ALA A 282 15.74 4.18 -8.39
CA ALA A 282 14.71 5.10 -8.84
C ALA A 282 14.79 6.41 -8.03
N ILE A 283 13.97 7.41 -8.35
CA ILE A 283 13.86 8.65 -7.57
C ILE A 283 13.55 8.29 -6.11
N PRO A 284 14.40 8.65 -5.13
CA PRO A 284 14.37 8.04 -3.80
C PRO A 284 13.40 8.75 -2.83
N PHE A 285 12.10 8.71 -3.13
CA PHE A 285 11.05 9.18 -2.22
C PHE A 285 10.90 8.27 -0.99
N GLY A 286 10.27 8.77 0.07
CA GLY A 286 9.89 8.00 1.26
C GLY A 286 10.48 8.51 2.57
N TYR A 287 10.54 7.65 3.58
CA TYR A 287 11.13 7.96 4.88
C TYR A 287 12.64 8.20 4.76
N GLY A 288 13.11 9.28 5.41
CA GLY A 288 14.53 9.65 5.38
C GLY A 288 15.05 10.10 4.01
N ALA A 289 14.16 10.36 3.06
CA ALA A 289 14.52 10.90 1.76
C ALA A 289 15.05 12.34 1.88
N ASN A 290 15.83 12.75 0.87
CA ASN A 290 16.43 14.09 0.78
C ASN A 290 15.93 14.79 -0.49
N THR A 291 15.32 15.97 -0.35
CA THR A 291 14.75 16.77 -1.43
C THR A 291 15.77 17.11 -2.52
N GLU A 292 17.01 17.48 -2.13
CA GLU A 292 18.05 17.83 -3.12
C GLU A 292 18.41 16.64 -3.99
N ARG A 293 18.52 15.44 -3.39
CA ARG A 293 18.77 14.21 -4.12
C ARG A 293 17.61 13.83 -5.03
N ILE A 294 16.37 13.96 -4.57
CA ILE A 294 15.17 13.74 -5.39
C ILE A 294 15.20 14.66 -6.60
N ASN A 295 15.37 15.96 -6.38
CA ASN A 295 15.40 16.97 -7.44
C ASN A 295 16.54 16.72 -8.44
N SER A 296 17.75 16.36 -7.96
CA SER A 296 18.89 16.01 -8.81
C SER A 296 18.61 14.80 -9.70
N GLU A 297 17.97 13.74 -9.16
CA GLU A 297 17.59 12.57 -9.93
C GLU A 297 16.48 12.87 -10.96
N MET A 298 15.49 13.68 -10.59
CA MET A 298 14.46 14.13 -11.53
C MET A 298 15.08 14.96 -12.67
N GLN A 299 15.96 15.92 -12.38
CA GLN A 299 16.67 16.71 -13.38
C GLN A 299 17.51 15.82 -14.30
N ARG A 300 18.24 14.84 -13.77
CA ARG A 300 18.99 13.86 -14.54
C ARG A 300 18.10 13.10 -15.52
N LEU A 301 16.90 12.69 -15.09
CA LEU A 301 15.94 12.00 -15.96
C LEU A 301 15.32 12.94 -17.00
N MET A 302 15.09 14.19 -16.66
CA MET A 302 14.60 15.21 -17.57
C MET A 302 15.66 15.62 -18.62
N SER A 303 16.94 15.43 -18.34
CA SER A 303 18.04 15.68 -19.28
C SER A 303 18.26 14.58 -20.34
N ARG A 304 17.45 13.51 -20.33
CA ARG A 304 17.47 12.48 -21.37
C ARG A 304 17.27 13.08 -22.78
N PRO A 305 18.04 12.62 -23.79
CA PRO A 305 17.89 13.12 -25.16
C PRO A 305 16.44 13.09 -25.63
N GLY A 306 15.91 14.23 -26.08
CA GLY A 306 14.53 14.36 -26.58
C GLY A 306 13.46 14.56 -25.50
N PHE A 307 13.75 14.35 -24.22
CA PHE A 307 12.74 14.42 -23.16
C PHE A 307 12.08 15.80 -23.08
N ALA A 308 12.81 16.89 -23.24
CA ALA A 308 12.26 18.24 -23.23
C ALA A 308 11.14 18.47 -24.28
N ALA A 309 11.13 17.68 -25.37
CA ALA A 309 10.08 17.77 -26.38
C ALA A 309 8.72 17.18 -25.93
N THR A 310 8.67 16.46 -24.81
CA THR A 310 7.43 15.98 -24.17
C THR A 310 6.64 17.13 -23.53
N ALA A 311 7.33 18.20 -23.15
CA ALA A 311 6.74 19.37 -22.52
C ALA A 311 5.80 20.13 -23.49
N LYS A 312 4.69 20.63 -22.97
CA LYS A 312 3.78 21.52 -23.73
C LYS A 312 4.32 22.94 -23.84
N SER A 313 5.09 23.36 -22.85
CA SER A 313 5.68 24.71 -22.80
C SER A 313 6.98 24.68 -21.96
N PRO A 314 7.84 25.73 -22.11
CA PRO A 314 9.01 25.89 -21.23
C PRO A 314 8.68 26.03 -19.74
N LYS A 315 7.43 26.34 -19.41
CA LYS A 315 6.96 26.44 -18.01
C LYS A 315 6.35 25.15 -17.47
N SER A 316 6.27 24.09 -18.30
CA SER A 316 5.78 22.79 -17.85
C SER A 316 6.68 22.22 -16.76
N CYS A 317 6.09 21.52 -15.81
CA CYS A 317 6.80 20.84 -14.74
C CYS A 317 6.54 19.34 -14.79
N VAL A 318 7.54 18.56 -14.39
CA VAL A 318 7.43 17.12 -14.14
C VAL A 318 7.11 16.95 -12.67
N GLN A 319 6.14 16.11 -12.39
CA GLN A 319 5.71 15.76 -11.03
C GLN A 319 6.41 14.47 -10.59
N GLY A 320 6.91 14.44 -9.38
CA GLY A 320 7.48 13.24 -8.76
C GLY A 320 6.63 12.78 -7.61
N LEU A 321 6.35 11.47 -7.49
CA LEU A 321 5.59 10.88 -6.37
C LEU A 321 6.25 9.61 -5.84
N ASN A 322 6.07 9.33 -4.54
CA ASN A 322 6.43 8.03 -3.99
C ASN A 322 5.64 6.92 -4.68
N HIS A 323 6.36 5.92 -5.21
CA HIS A 323 5.77 4.85 -6.01
C HIS A 323 4.80 3.96 -5.21
N GLN A 324 5.08 3.70 -3.93
CA GLN A 324 4.34 2.73 -3.13
C GLN A 324 2.96 3.22 -2.65
N PHE A 325 2.57 4.48 -2.99
CA PHE A 325 1.25 4.97 -2.59
C PHE A 325 0.09 4.27 -3.29
N TYR A 326 0.26 3.79 -4.53
CA TYR A 326 -0.84 3.12 -5.21
C TYR A 326 -1.19 1.76 -4.59
N ASN A 327 -0.20 1.01 -4.10
CA ASN A 327 -0.35 -0.35 -3.58
C ASN A 327 -0.31 -0.44 -2.04
N SER A 328 -0.52 0.67 -1.38
CA SER A 328 -0.60 0.75 0.08
C SER A 328 -2.06 0.81 0.56
N VAL A 329 -2.30 0.37 1.78
CA VAL A 329 -3.57 0.63 2.48
C VAL A 329 -3.86 2.13 2.61
N PHE A 330 -2.85 2.98 2.50
CA PHE A 330 -2.94 4.45 2.51
C PHE A 330 -3.04 5.07 1.10
N ASN A 331 -3.44 4.32 0.08
CA ASN A 331 -3.50 4.79 -1.31
C ASN A 331 -4.49 5.96 -1.54
N ILE A 332 -5.40 6.20 -0.61
CA ILE A 332 -6.24 7.40 -0.60
C ILE A 332 -5.41 8.69 -0.58
N VAL A 333 -4.27 8.71 0.12
CA VAL A 333 -3.32 9.84 0.13
C VAL A 333 -2.69 10.01 -1.26
N GLY A 334 -2.37 8.91 -1.94
CA GLY A 334 -1.91 8.94 -3.34
C GLY A 334 -2.94 9.54 -4.29
N ALA A 335 -4.22 9.15 -4.14
CA ALA A 335 -5.33 9.72 -4.90
C ALA A 335 -5.51 11.23 -4.62
N GLN A 336 -5.36 11.66 -3.37
CA GLN A 336 -5.39 13.08 -2.99
C GLN A 336 -4.24 13.88 -3.62
N TRP A 337 -3.01 13.34 -3.62
CA TRP A 337 -1.89 13.95 -4.32
C TRP A 337 -2.13 14.08 -5.82
N LEU A 338 -2.65 13.04 -6.47
CA LEU A 338 -3.01 13.10 -7.89
C LEU A 338 -4.06 14.19 -8.16
N ALA A 339 -5.11 14.29 -7.34
CA ALA A 339 -6.12 15.31 -7.50
C ALA A 339 -5.54 16.73 -7.36
N LYS A 340 -4.66 16.95 -6.38
CA LYS A 340 -3.97 18.23 -6.18
C LYS A 340 -3.05 18.59 -7.34
N ILE A 341 -2.37 17.60 -7.94
CA ILE A 341 -1.54 17.79 -9.13
C ILE A 341 -2.38 18.08 -10.37
N PHE A 342 -3.51 17.39 -10.53
CA PHE A 342 -4.33 17.49 -11.74
C PHE A 342 -5.21 18.75 -11.76
N TRP A 343 -5.68 19.19 -10.61
CA TRP A 343 -6.56 20.34 -10.44
C TRP A 343 -6.11 21.21 -9.26
N PRO A 344 -4.94 21.86 -9.35
CA PRO A 344 -4.31 22.55 -8.21
C PRO A 344 -5.17 23.68 -7.62
N GLU A 345 -5.95 24.38 -8.43
CA GLU A 345 -6.86 25.45 -7.97
C GLU A 345 -8.02 24.87 -7.13
N GLN A 346 -8.58 23.73 -7.58
CA GLN A 346 -9.72 23.06 -6.94
C GLN A 346 -9.35 22.42 -5.61
N PHE A 347 -8.09 22.00 -5.48
CA PHE A 347 -7.55 21.28 -4.33
C PHE A 347 -6.43 22.08 -3.62
N ALA A 348 -6.45 23.43 -3.69
CA ALA A 348 -5.44 24.27 -3.07
C ALA A 348 -5.31 24.01 -1.56
N ASP A 349 -6.43 23.88 -0.86
CA ASP A 349 -6.49 23.67 0.59
C ASP A 349 -6.25 22.23 1.02
N LEU A 350 -6.12 21.28 0.07
CA LEU A 350 -5.86 19.87 0.41
C LEU A 350 -4.40 19.69 0.83
N ASP A 351 -4.17 19.06 1.97
CA ASP A 351 -2.83 18.72 2.48
C ASP A 351 -2.71 17.19 2.67
N PRO A 352 -2.33 16.45 1.60
CA PRO A 352 -2.20 14.99 1.69
C PRO A 352 -1.11 14.53 2.67
N ASP A 353 -0.09 15.34 2.93
CA ASP A 353 0.98 15.02 3.89
C ASP A 353 0.47 15.07 5.32
N ALA A 354 -0.32 16.10 5.66
CA ALA A 354 -0.98 16.18 6.97
C ALA A 354 -1.99 15.04 7.14
N GLU A 355 -2.71 14.68 6.08
CA GLU A 355 -3.65 13.56 6.09
C GLU A 355 -2.94 12.23 6.37
N TYR A 356 -1.85 11.94 5.67
CA TYR A 356 -1.07 10.73 5.94
C TYR A 356 -0.62 10.64 7.40
N ARG A 357 -0.05 11.72 7.94
CA ARG A 357 0.38 11.75 9.34
C ARG A 357 -0.79 11.51 10.30
N THR A 358 -1.97 12.03 9.96
CA THR A 358 -3.19 11.79 10.74
C THR A 358 -3.58 10.32 10.70
N LEU A 359 -3.61 9.70 9.52
CA LEU A 359 -3.93 8.27 9.38
C LEU A 359 -2.92 7.38 10.11
N ILE A 360 -1.62 7.67 10.02
CA ILE A 360 -0.58 6.94 10.76
C ILE A 360 -0.81 7.01 12.26
N ARG A 361 -1.05 8.20 12.83
CA ARG A 361 -1.26 8.40 14.27
C ARG A 361 -2.55 7.77 14.78
N GLU A 362 -3.63 7.88 14.02
CA GLU A 362 -4.94 7.41 14.46
C GLU A 362 -5.12 5.91 14.32
N PHE A 363 -4.55 5.31 13.28
CA PHE A 363 -4.84 3.92 12.89
C PHE A 363 -3.67 2.95 13.04
N THR A 364 -2.46 3.42 13.34
CA THR A 364 -1.29 2.54 13.53
C THR A 364 -0.52 2.92 14.78
N SER A 365 0.47 2.11 15.14
CA SER A 365 1.50 2.47 16.12
C SER A 365 2.85 2.79 15.47
N LEU A 366 2.86 3.06 14.18
CA LEU A 366 4.05 3.58 13.49
C LEU A 366 4.37 5.00 13.98
N PRO A 367 5.65 5.37 14.07
CA PRO A 367 6.02 6.72 14.49
C PRO A 367 5.67 7.75 13.42
N ASP A 368 5.23 8.93 13.86
CA ASP A 368 5.02 10.10 12.98
C ASP A 368 6.38 10.71 12.61
N LEU A 369 6.97 10.23 11.52
CA LEU A 369 8.25 10.67 11.00
C LEU A 369 8.10 11.43 9.69
N PRO A 370 9.04 12.34 9.36
CA PRO A 370 9.05 13.00 8.06
C PRO A 370 9.09 12.01 6.91
N PHE A 371 8.19 12.20 5.96
CA PHE A 371 8.06 11.40 4.75
C PHE A 371 8.00 12.33 3.54
N LEU A 372 8.84 12.13 2.54
CA LEU A 372 8.77 12.88 1.29
C LEU A 372 7.93 12.14 0.25
N PHE A 373 6.78 12.71 -0.06
CA PHE A 373 5.79 12.16 -0.96
C PHE A 373 5.94 12.64 -2.38
N HIS A 374 6.13 13.96 -2.51
CA HIS A 374 6.00 14.68 -3.76
C HIS A 374 7.08 15.73 -3.90
N GLU A 375 7.54 15.91 -5.11
CA GLU A 375 8.38 17.01 -5.56
C GLU A 375 8.02 17.37 -7.00
N GLN A 376 8.33 18.61 -7.41
CA GLN A 376 8.19 19.01 -8.80
C GLN A 376 9.43 19.70 -9.33
N VAL A 377 9.78 19.44 -10.58
CA VAL A 377 10.87 20.09 -11.29
C VAL A 377 10.37 20.66 -12.61
N CYS A 378 10.61 21.94 -12.85
CA CYS A 378 10.14 22.64 -14.04
C CYS A 378 11.27 22.78 -15.08
N PHE A 379 10.92 22.74 -16.38
CA PHE A 379 11.91 22.87 -17.46
C PHE A 379 12.66 24.20 -17.47
N GLY A 380 12.03 25.28 -17.00
CA GLY A 380 12.66 26.60 -16.91
C GLY A 380 13.65 26.79 -15.77
N SER A 381 13.80 25.79 -14.88
CA SER A 381 14.75 25.79 -13.76
C SER A 381 15.95 24.86 -14.01
N LEU A 382 16.11 24.34 -15.22
CA LEU A 382 17.21 23.47 -15.64
C LEU A 382 18.40 24.26 -16.19
#